data_e018d9ebf73ce730d9f8ca30f1244b79
#
_entry.id   e018d9ebf73ce730d9f8ca30f1244b79
#
_cell.length_a   1.000
_cell.length_b   1.000
_cell.length_c   1.000
_cell.angle_alpha   90.00
_cell.angle_beta   90.00
_cell.angle_gamma   90.00
#
_symmetry.space_group_name_H-M   'P 1'
#
loop_
_entity.id
_entity.type
_entity.pdbx_description
1 polymer ?
#
loop_
_entity_poly.entity_id
_entity_poly.type
_entity_poly.pdbx_seq_one_letter_code
_entity_poly.pdbx_strand_id
1 'polypeptide(L)'
;MTDLTSIKNRFGIIGNSEALNRALEVALRVAPTDLSVLVTGESGVGKEFFPQVIHAYSARKHNKYIAVNCGAIPEGTIDSELFGHEKGAFTGAVEARKGYFEEADGGTIFLDEVAELPHSTQVRLLRVLQTGEFIRVGSAKVQKTNVRVVAATNTNLQDAIQAGRFREDLYYRLNTVLIQVPPLRERKEDIFLLFRKFAADVAAQYRMPAISLDPEARQMLENYYWRGNIRQLKNVAEQISAIEEARLITPAILTKYLPAQSQSGASTSMSTALHSGPGDGVSFERELLYKVLFDLRADVNDLKRMLTELMQRAERPAEPTKDLAGLLPASAHSIASPDYTESEEVVDEQPSRELTKADVLREQILRALRRNNGRRREAAAELFMSERTLYRKIKELGIDENS
;
A
#
# COMPACT_ATOMS: atom_id res chain seq x y z
N MET A 1 -39.23 12.80 -9.96
CA MET A 1 -38.13 11.83 -10.03
C MET A 1 -36.85 12.62 -10.21
N THR A 2 -35.93 12.51 -9.29
CA THR A 2 -34.62 13.20 -9.40
C THR A 2 -33.88 12.51 -10.58
N ASP A 3 -33.46 13.31 -11.57
CA ASP A 3 -32.76 12.78 -12.74
C ASP A 3 -31.40 12.21 -12.34
N LEU A 4 -31.18 10.91 -12.48
CA LEU A 4 -29.92 10.22 -12.20
C LEU A 4 -28.73 10.86 -12.92
N THR A 5 -28.97 11.38 -14.13
CA THR A 5 -27.95 12.05 -14.93
C THR A 5 -27.44 13.32 -14.23
N SER A 6 -28.36 14.11 -13.67
CA SER A 6 -28.03 15.31 -12.90
C SER A 6 -27.19 15.00 -11.64
N ILE A 7 -27.53 13.89 -10.95
CA ILE A 7 -26.81 13.42 -9.76
C ILE A 7 -25.39 12.95 -10.15
N LYS A 8 -25.29 12.12 -11.18
CA LYS A 8 -23.99 11.66 -11.66
C LYS A 8 -23.07 12.81 -12.02
N ASN A 9 -23.59 13.79 -12.77
CA ASN A 9 -22.83 14.99 -13.14
C ASN A 9 -22.37 15.79 -11.92
N ARG A 10 -23.24 15.95 -10.91
CA ARG A 10 -22.92 16.69 -9.69
C ARG A 10 -21.80 16.05 -8.87
N PHE A 11 -21.78 14.73 -8.79
CA PHE A 11 -20.80 13.97 -7.98
C PHE A 11 -19.64 13.41 -8.79
N GLY A 12 -19.58 13.67 -10.10
CA GLY A 12 -18.53 13.15 -10.96
C GLY A 12 -18.58 11.64 -11.17
N ILE A 13 -19.78 11.05 -11.00
CA ILE A 13 -19.98 9.61 -11.21
C ILE A 13 -20.15 9.33 -12.71
N ILE A 14 -19.25 8.54 -13.29
CA ILE A 14 -19.25 8.22 -14.70
C ILE A 14 -19.68 6.76 -14.87
N GLY A 15 -20.62 6.55 -15.78
CA GLY A 15 -21.11 5.23 -16.13
C GLY A 15 -22.63 5.21 -16.31
N ASN A 16 -23.10 4.26 -17.15
CA ASN A 16 -24.51 4.08 -17.48
C ASN A 16 -25.00 2.67 -17.22
N SER A 17 -24.13 1.82 -16.67
CA SER A 17 -24.50 0.43 -16.40
C SER A 17 -25.71 0.35 -15.45
N GLU A 18 -26.57 -0.63 -15.74
CA GLU A 18 -27.81 -0.81 -14.97
C GLU A 18 -27.53 -1.12 -13.50
N ALA A 19 -26.48 -1.90 -13.21
CA ALA A 19 -26.07 -2.25 -11.86
C ALA A 19 -25.63 -1.01 -11.05
N LEU A 20 -24.85 -0.10 -11.65
CA LEU A 20 -24.49 1.17 -11.04
C LEU A 20 -25.71 2.06 -10.79
N ASN A 21 -26.64 2.12 -11.76
CA ASN A 21 -27.85 2.91 -11.65
C ASN A 21 -28.74 2.40 -10.50
N ARG A 22 -28.92 1.07 -10.38
CA ARG A 22 -29.66 0.46 -9.26
C ARG A 22 -29.02 0.80 -7.91
N ALA A 23 -27.69 0.72 -7.80
CA ALA A 23 -27.01 1.09 -6.57
C ALA A 23 -27.23 2.56 -6.18
N LEU A 24 -27.18 3.47 -7.17
CA LEU A 24 -27.49 4.90 -6.95
C LEU A 24 -28.95 5.13 -6.58
N GLU A 25 -29.91 4.43 -7.17
CA GLU A 25 -31.31 4.50 -6.81
C GLU A 25 -31.55 4.08 -5.36
N VAL A 26 -30.91 3.00 -4.89
CA VAL A 26 -30.97 2.58 -3.48
C VAL A 26 -30.39 3.66 -2.58
N ALA A 27 -29.26 4.27 -2.93
CA ALA A 27 -28.65 5.36 -2.19
C ALA A 27 -29.61 6.56 -2.05
N LEU A 28 -30.31 6.93 -3.12
CA LEU A 28 -31.28 8.02 -3.12
C LEU A 28 -32.53 7.71 -2.29
N ARG A 29 -33.03 6.48 -2.37
CA ARG A 29 -34.22 6.05 -1.60
C ARG A 29 -33.93 6.02 -0.09
N VAL A 30 -32.71 5.64 0.30
CA VAL A 30 -32.34 5.61 1.72
C VAL A 30 -31.89 6.96 2.25
N ALA A 31 -31.51 7.90 1.38
CA ALA A 31 -30.99 9.20 1.79
C ALA A 31 -31.87 9.97 2.78
N PRO A 32 -33.25 10.08 2.61
CA PRO A 32 -34.09 10.78 3.54
C PRO A 32 -34.22 10.12 4.92
N THR A 33 -33.82 8.89 5.09
CA THR A 33 -33.89 8.13 6.35
C THR A 33 -32.65 8.29 7.19
N ASP A 34 -32.73 7.96 8.49
CA ASP A 34 -31.55 7.88 9.37
C ASP A 34 -30.99 6.46 9.51
N LEU A 35 -31.37 5.53 8.62
CA LEU A 35 -30.89 4.17 8.63
C LEU A 35 -29.39 4.10 8.36
N SER A 36 -28.72 3.17 9.02
CA SER A 36 -27.33 2.82 8.71
C SER A 36 -27.26 2.18 7.33
N VAL A 37 -26.21 2.50 6.59
CA VAL A 37 -25.99 1.98 5.24
C VAL A 37 -24.60 1.34 5.18
N LEU A 38 -24.56 0.11 4.65
CA LEU A 38 -23.33 -0.59 4.35
C LEU A 38 -23.10 -0.60 2.83
N VAL A 39 -22.00 -0.01 2.39
CA VAL A 39 -21.57 0.02 0.99
C VAL A 39 -20.48 -1.04 0.78
N THR A 40 -20.76 -2.05 -0.03
CA THR A 40 -19.80 -3.12 -0.32
C THR A 40 -19.33 -3.08 -1.77
N GLY A 41 -18.12 -3.53 -2.01
CA GLY A 41 -17.54 -3.61 -3.36
C GLY A 41 -16.02 -3.64 -3.30
N GLU A 42 -15.40 -4.06 -4.40
CA GLU A 42 -13.95 -4.17 -4.49
C GLU A 42 -13.23 -2.83 -4.29
N SER A 43 -11.93 -2.89 -4.01
CA SER A 43 -11.10 -1.68 -3.92
C SER A 43 -11.10 -0.94 -5.27
N GLY A 44 -11.19 0.40 -5.22
CA GLY A 44 -11.13 1.25 -6.39
C GLY A 44 -12.37 1.26 -7.30
N VAL A 45 -13.54 0.78 -6.82
CA VAL A 45 -14.82 0.82 -7.60
C VAL A 45 -15.56 2.16 -7.48
N GLY A 46 -15.15 3.05 -6.55
CA GLY A 46 -15.79 4.36 -6.30
C GLY A 46 -16.84 4.32 -5.19
N LYS A 47 -16.63 3.54 -4.12
CA LYS A 47 -17.55 3.46 -2.96
C LYS A 47 -17.73 4.82 -2.28
N GLU A 48 -16.74 5.68 -2.29
CA GLU A 48 -16.72 7.00 -1.64
C GLU A 48 -17.77 7.99 -2.15
N PHE A 49 -18.29 7.78 -3.36
CA PHE A 49 -19.33 8.65 -3.91
C PHE A 49 -20.71 8.44 -3.28
N PHE A 50 -21.01 7.20 -2.87
CA PHE A 50 -22.33 6.85 -2.33
C PHE A 50 -22.65 7.56 -1.01
N PRO A 51 -21.75 7.61 -0.01
CA PRO A 51 -21.99 8.37 1.21
C PRO A 51 -22.19 9.87 0.96
N GLN A 52 -21.49 10.45 -0.01
CA GLN A 52 -21.65 11.85 -0.40
C GLN A 52 -23.04 12.10 -1.00
N VAL A 53 -23.50 11.21 -1.90
CA VAL A 53 -24.85 11.25 -2.45
C VAL A 53 -25.89 11.12 -1.35
N ILE A 54 -25.74 10.12 -0.46
CA ILE A 54 -26.66 9.89 0.66
C ILE A 54 -26.75 11.13 1.55
N HIS A 55 -25.61 11.71 1.93
CA HIS A 55 -25.58 12.91 2.78
C HIS A 55 -26.24 14.10 2.09
N ALA A 56 -25.91 14.37 0.82
CA ALA A 56 -26.41 15.52 0.07
C ALA A 56 -27.93 15.50 -0.17
N TYR A 57 -28.54 14.32 -0.18
CA TYR A 57 -29.99 14.14 -0.34
C TYR A 57 -30.70 13.77 0.98
N SER A 58 -29.98 13.82 2.11
CA SER A 58 -30.56 13.58 3.45
C SER A 58 -31.16 14.83 4.09
N ALA A 59 -31.91 14.65 5.18
CA ALA A 59 -32.33 15.73 6.04
C ALA A 59 -31.17 16.48 6.70
N ARG A 60 -29.99 15.82 6.78
CA ARG A 60 -28.76 16.33 7.41
C ARG A 60 -27.80 17.02 6.42
N LYS A 61 -28.20 17.30 5.19
CA LYS A 61 -27.37 17.86 4.10
C LYS A 61 -26.64 19.18 4.39
N HIS A 62 -27.10 19.93 5.40
CA HIS A 62 -26.50 21.18 5.83
C HIS A 62 -25.62 21.04 7.07
N ASN A 63 -25.59 19.84 7.67
CA ASN A 63 -24.79 19.53 8.82
C ASN A 63 -23.42 18.96 8.37
N LYS A 64 -22.54 18.69 9.34
CA LYS A 64 -21.20 18.16 9.03
C LYS A 64 -21.25 16.78 8.38
N TYR A 65 -20.43 16.62 7.36
CA TYR A 65 -20.06 15.33 6.77
C TYR A 65 -18.59 15.06 7.07
N ILE A 66 -18.32 13.98 7.76
CA ILE A 66 -16.95 13.57 8.11
C ILE A 66 -16.68 12.21 7.49
N ALA A 67 -15.61 12.09 6.68
CA ALA A 67 -15.16 10.84 6.11
C ALA A 67 -13.86 10.39 6.81
N VAL A 68 -13.84 9.14 7.26
CA VAL A 68 -12.73 8.53 7.98
C VAL A 68 -12.38 7.23 7.30
N ASN A 69 -11.11 7.07 6.92
CA ASN A 69 -10.58 5.77 6.48
C ASN A 69 -10.01 5.04 7.70
N CYS A 70 -10.66 3.95 8.11
CA CYS A 70 -10.28 3.20 9.30
C CYS A 70 -8.95 2.44 9.10
N GLY A 71 -8.65 2.00 7.89
CA GLY A 71 -7.40 1.31 7.57
C GLY A 71 -6.18 2.24 7.55
N ALA A 72 -6.39 3.56 7.38
CA ALA A 72 -5.30 4.54 7.38
C ALA A 72 -4.87 5.01 8.78
N ILE A 73 -5.67 4.73 9.81
CA ILE A 73 -5.39 5.14 11.19
C ILE A 73 -4.74 3.98 11.94
N PRO A 74 -3.56 4.16 12.57
CA PRO A 74 -2.93 3.12 13.36
C PRO A 74 -3.84 2.61 14.50
N GLU A 75 -3.82 1.30 14.76
CA GLU A 75 -4.64 0.65 15.79
C GLU A 75 -4.52 1.31 17.18
N GLY A 76 -3.29 1.74 17.56
CA GLY A 76 -3.03 2.39 18.84
C GLY A 76 -3.65 3.78 19.02
N THR A 77 -4.12 4.42 17.94
CA THR A 77 -4.66 5.78 17.97
C THR A 77 -6.11 5.87 17.50
N ILE A 78 -6.65 4.84 16.85
CA ILE A 78 -7.97 4.85 16.24
C ILE A 78 -9.09 5.17 17.23
N ASP A 79 -9.04 4.65 18.45
CA ASP A 79 -10.00 4.94 19.50
C ASP A 79 -9.98 6.43 19.90
N SER A 80 -8.79 7.02 20.00
CA SER A 80 -8.59 8.43 20.31
C SER A 80 -9.09 9.35 19.19
N GLU A 81 -8.90 8.96 17.93
CA GLU A 81 -9.38 9.74 16.79
C GLU A 81 -10.91 9.64 16.64
N LEU A 82 -11.49 8.44 16.79
CA LEU A 82 -12.92 8.25 16.65
C LEU A 82 -13.73 8.84 17.82
N PHE A 83 -13.32 8.58 19.06
CA PHE A 83 -14.10 8.90 20.27
C PHE A 83 -13.53 10.06 21.07
N GLY A 84 -12.35 10.56 20.74
CA GLY A 84 -11.64 11.59 21.49
C GLY A 84 -10.93 11.08 22.74
N HIS A 85 -10.14 11.96 23.35
CA HIS A 85 -9.40 11.65 24.57
C HIS A 85 -9.38 12.82 25.54
N GLU A 86 -9.22 12.48 26.83
CA GLU A 86 -8.97 13.46 27.88
C GLU A 86 -7.48 13.71 28.04
N LYS A 87 -7.12 14.83 28.67
CA LYS A 87 -5.74 15.15 29.03
C LYS A 87 -5.15 14.04 29.90
N GLY A 88 -3.96 13.54 29.53
CA GLY A 88 -3.27 12.49 30.28
C GLY A 88 -3.79 11.07 30.02
N ALA A 89 -4.67 10.85 29.04
CA ALA A 89 -5.23 9.54 28.70
C ALA A 89 -4.17 8.51 28.24
N PHE A 90 -3.08 8.99 27.63
CA PHE A 90 -1.92 8.20 27.22
C PHE A 90 -0.66 9.06 27.15
N THR A 91 0.50 8.45 26.99
CA THR A 91 1.78 9.16 26.85
C THR A 91 1.77 10.03 25.59
N GLY A 92 1.74 11.36 25.78
CA GLY A 92 1.62 12.35 24.68
C GLY A 92 0.27 13.05 24.61
N ALA A 93 -0.75 12.66 25.40
CA ALA A 93 -2.02 13.36 25.50
C ALA A 93 -1.89 14.64 26.37
N VAL A 94 -1.26 15.67 25.82
CA VAL A 94 -0.99 16.93 26.52
C VAL A 94 -2.29 17.73 26.79
N GLU A 95 -3.23 17.65 25.84
CA GLU A 95 -4.53 18.33 25.90
C GLU A 95 -5.67 17.35 25.58
N ALA A 96 -6.89 17.66 26.01
CA ALA A 96 -8.07 16.91 25.60
C ALA A 96 -8.44 17.26 24.16
N ARG A 97 -8.83 16.24 23.35
CA ARG A 97 -9.26 16.43 21.96
C ARG A 97 -10.58 15.74 21.70
N LYS A 98 -11.44 16.40 20.92
CA LYS A 98 -12.70 15.84 20.43
C LYS A 98 -12.42 14.77 19.37
N GLY A 99 -13.23 13.70 19.40
CA GLY A 99 -13.19 12.66 18.37
C GLY A 99 -14.18 12.94 17.25
N TYR A 100 -14.04 12.17 16.16
CA TYR A 100 -14.89 12.33 14.97
C TYR A 100 -16.39 12.15 15.28
N PHE A 101 -16.79 11.27 16.20
CA PHE A 101 -18.20 11.11 16.60
C PHE A 101 -18.77 12.32 17.32
N GLU A 102 -17.95 13.05 18.05
CA GLU A 102 -18.34 14.30 18.69
C GLU A 102 -18.42 15.45 17.68
N GLU A 103 -17.48 15.49 16.73
CA GLU A 103 -17.45 16.52 15.69
C GLU A 103 -18.56 16.36 14.66
N ALA A 104 -18.99 15.11 14.39
CA ALA A 104 -20.05 14.79 13.45
C ALA A 104 -21.45 14.87 14.06
N ASP A 105 -21.58 15.31 15.32
CA ASP A 105 -22.89 15.36 16.00
C ASP A 105 -23.91 16.13 15.18
N GLY A 106 -25.12 15.58 15.06
CA GLY A 106 -26.20 16.07 14.20
C GLY A 106 -25.98 15.81 12.70
N GLY A 107 -24.80 15.36 12.29
CA GLY A 107 -24.38 15.17 10.90
C GLY A 107 -24.32 13.72 10.42
N THR A 108 -23.39 13.45 9.53
CA THR A 108 -23.15 12.12 8.95
C THR A 108 -21.66 11.79 9.05
N ILE A 109 -21.34 10.59 9.52
CA ILE A 109 -20.00 10.02 9.48
C ILE A 109 -19.95 8.91 8.44
N PHE A 110 -18.92 8.93 7.62
CA PHE A 110 -18.57 7.86 6.69
C PHE A 110 -17.34 7.13 7.20
N LEU A 111 -17.46 5.82 7.41
CA LEU A 111 -16.37 4.94 7.84
C LEU A 111 -15.98 4.05 6.67
N ASP A 112 -14.87 4.37 6.02
CA ASP A 112 -14.31 3.51 4.97
C ASP A 112 -13.42 2.42 5.58
N GLU A 113 -13.37 1.27 4.93
CA GLU A 113 -12.61 0.09 5.37
C GLU A 113 -12.96 -0.34 6.81
N VAL A 114 -14.28 -0.37 7.13
CA VAL A 114 -14.77 -0.69 8.47
C VAL A 114 -14.35 -2.07 8.98
N ALA A 115 -14.00 -2.99 8.06
CA ALA A 115 -13.49 -4.32 8.41
C ALA A 115 -12.10 -4.27 9.09
N GLU A 116 -11.35 -3.18 8.91
CA GLU A 116 -10.01 -3.00 9.50
C GLU A 116 -10.05 -2.48 10.94
N LEU A 117 -11.25 -2.20 11.48
CA LEU A 117 -11.40 -1.76 12.88
C LEU A 117 -10.96 -2.85 13.86
N PRO A 118 -10.12 -2.52 14.86
CA PRO A 118 -9.81 -3.43 15.97
C PRO A 118 -11.08 -3.88 16.69
N HIS A 119 -11.05 -5.09 17.23
CA HIS A 119 -12.21 -5.68 17.89
C HIS A 119 -12.74 -4.84 19.07
N SER A 120 -11.86 -4.18 19.84
CA SER A 120 -12.22 -3.23 20.91
C SER A 120 -12.98 -2.02 20.37
N THR A 121 -12.54 -1.47 19.26
CA THR A 121 -13.18 -0.33 18.57
C THR A 121 -14.55 -0.70 18.02
N GLN A 122 -14.70 -1.93 17.49
CA GLN A 122 -15.98 -2.46 17.02
C GLN A 122 -17.03 -2.49 18.14
N VAL A 123 -16.66 -2.86 19.38
CA VAL A 123 -17.56 -2.83 20.55
C VAL A 123 -18.03 -1.42 20.85
N ARG A 124 -17.13 -0.44 20.80
CA ARG A 124 -17.43 0.97 21.04
C ARG A 124 -18.34 1.55 19.94
N LEU A 125 -18.05 1.21 18.67
CA LEU A 125 -18.88 1.60 17.53
C LEU A 125 -20.29 1.04 17.64
N LEU A 126 -20.43 -0.22 18.06
CA LEU A 126 -21.74 -0.84 18.27
C LEU A 126 -22.57 -0.07 19.30
N ARG A 127 -21.96 0.40 20.40
CA ARG A 127 -22.63 1.22 21.41
C ARG A 127 -23.14 2.55 20.82
N VAL A 128 -22.31 3.22 20.00
CA VAL A 128 -22.74 4.43 19.29
C VAL A 128 -23.95 4.16 18.39
N LEU A 129 -23.93 3.06 17.63
CA LEU A 129 -25.02 2.69 16.73
C LEU A 129 -26.32 2.29 17.43
N GLN A 130 -26.22 1.73 18.65
CA GLN A 130 -27.37 1.26 19.42
C GLN A 130 -28.03 2.38 20.23
N THR A 131 -27.22 3.14 20.97
CA THR A 131 -27.69 4.11 21.99
C THR A 131 -27.30 5.55 21.69
N GLY A 132 -26.45 5.80 20.69
CA GLY A 132 -25.88 7.12 20.45
C GLY A 132 -24.87 7.52 21.53
N GLU A 133 -24.35 6.58 22.33
CA GLU A 133 -23.47 6.86 23.45
C GLU A 133 -22.04 6.40 23.20
N PHE A 134 -21.08 7.19 23.65
CA PHE A 134 -19.67 6.83 23.66
C PHE A 134 -18.95 7.43 24.87
N ILE A 135 -17.70 7.01 25.11
CA ILE A 135 -16.84 7.48 26.17
C ILE A 135 -15.49 7.84 25.58
N ARG A 136 -14.92 9.00 25.91
CA ARG A 136 -13.58 9.39 25.50
C ARG A 136 -12.53 8.46 26.12
N VAL A 137 -11.38 8.32 25.48
CA VAL A 137 -10.24 7.59 26.05
C VAL A 137 -9.76 8.32 27.30
N GLY A 138 -9.56 7.57 28.38
CA GLY A 138 -9.16 8.14 29.69
C GLY A 138 -10.29 8.81 30.49
N SER A 139 -11.57 8.67 30.08
CA SER A 139 -12.72 9.21 30.78
C SER A 139 -13.69 8.11 31.23
N ALA A 140 -14.45 8.38 32.29
CA ALA A 140 -15.61 7.56 32.67
C ALA A 140 -16.94 8.23 32.27
N LYS A 141 -16.90 9.47 31.74
CA LYS A 141 -18.09 10.24 31.40
C LYS A 141 -18.69 9.79 30.08
N VAL A 142 -19.96 9.38 30.11
CA VAL A 142 -20.72 9.04 28.91
C VAL A 142 -21.10 10.34 28.17
N GLN A 143 -20.84 10.34 26.87
CA GLN A 143 -21.24 11.39 25.94
C GLN A 143 -22.31 10.86 24.99
N LYS A 144 -23.12 11.73 24.42
CA LYS A 144 -24.16 11.40 23.46
C LYS A 144 -23.88 12.08 22.13
N THR A 145 -24.20 11.38 21.06
CA THR A 145 -24.13 11.89 19.70
C THR A 145 -25.36 11.43 18.91
N ASN A 146 -25.83 12.27 18.02
CA ASN A 146 -26.87 11.95 17.06
C ASN A 146 -26.29 11.97 15.65
N VAL A 147 -25.48 10.95 15.32
CA VAL A 147 -24.79 10.86 14.05
C VAL A 147 -25.39 9.76 13.18
N ARG A 148 -25.57 10.05 11.90
CA ARG A 148 -25.89 9.03 10.90
C ARG A 148 -24.59 8.34 10.44
N VAL A 149 -24.56 7.01 10.47
CA VAL A 149 -23.37 6.23 10.06
C VAL A 149 -23.61 5.61 8.69
N VAL A 150 -22.66 5.82 7.78
CA VAL A 150 -22.52 5.10 6.52
C VAL A 150 -21.18 4.41 6.54
N ALA A 151 -21.15 3.09 6.39
CA ALA A 151 -19.92 2.30 6.41
C ALA A 151 -19.61 1.74 5.02
N ALA A 152 -18.33 1.60 4.69
CA ALA A 152 -17.90 0.90 3.49
C ALA A 152 -16.84 -0.16 3.78
N THR A 153 -16.80 -1.19 2.97
CA THR A 153 -15.79 -2.24 3.04
C THR A 153 -15.52 -2.86 1.65
N ASN A 154 -14.31 -3.30 1.44
CA ASN A 154 -13.89 -4.12 0.30
C ASN A 154 -13.77 -5.61 0.66
N THR A 155 -13.88 -5.94 1.94
CA THR A 155 -13.76 -7.30 2.48
C THR A 155 -15.13 -7.92 2.63
N ASN A 156 -15.25 -9.24 2.40
CA ASN A 156 -16.43 -9.99 2.75
C ASN A 156 -16.55 -10.09 4.28
N LEU A 157 -17.50 -9.36 4.86
CA LEU A 157 -17.69 -9.34 6.32
C LEU A 157 -18.14 -10.70 6.88
N GLN A 158 -18.82 -11.54 6.10
CA GLN A 158 -19.21 -12.90 6.52
C GLN A 158 -17.96 -13.76 6.77
N ASP A 159 -16.98 -13.71 5.87
CA ASP A 159 -15.72 -14.41 6.02
C ASP A 159 -14.91 -13.86 7.21
N ALA A 160 -14.96 -12.55 7.42
CA ALA A 160 -14.32 -11.89 8.57
C ALA A 160 -14.97 -12.29 9.90
N ILE A 161 -16.29 -12.47 9.95
CA ILE A 161 -17.03 -12.98 11.11
C ILE A 161 -16.63 -14.43 11.42
N GLN A 162 -16.61 -15.31 10.41
CA GLN A 162 -16.18 -16.70 10.57
C GLN A 162 -14.73 -16.80 11.07
N ALA A 163 -13.87 -15.89 10.65
CA ALA A 163 -12.47 -15.79 11.09
C ALA A 163 -12.32 -15.10 12.47
N GLY A 164 -13.39 -14.69 13.14
CA GLY A 164 -13.37 -13.99 14.43
C GLY A 164 -12.79 -12.57 14.38
N ARG A 165 -12.59 -12.01 13.20
CA ARG A 165 -12.03 -10.64 13.01
C ARG A 165 -13.09 -9.54 13.06
N PHE A 166 -14.33 -9.87 12.76
CA PHE A 166 -15.44 -8.92 12.78
C PHE A 166 -16.60 -9.47 13.63
N ARG A 167 -17.27 -8.58 14.37
CA ARG A 167 -18.38 -8.97 15.24
C ARG A 167 -19.67 -9.10 14.44
N GLU A 168 -20.38 -10.15 14.69
CA GLU A 168 -21.66 -10.44 14.03
C GLU A 168 -22.76 -9.43 14.42
N ASP A 169 -22.80 -8.99 15.69
CA ASP A 169 -23.76 -8.00 16.17
C ASP A 169 -23.57 -6.63 15.52
N LEU A 170 -22.33 -6.20 15.32
CA LEU A 170 -21.98 -4.99 14.59
C LEU A 170 -22.37 -5.10 13.11
N TYR A 171 -22.13 -6.24 12.48
CA TYR A 171 -22.54 -6.49 11.10
C TYR A 171 -24.03 -6.26 10.91
N TYR A 172 -24.91 -6.90 11.71
CA TYR A 172 -26.34 -6.72 11.58
C TYR A 172 -26.79 -5.26 11.83
N ARG A 173 -26.09 -4.54 12.68
CA ARG A 173 -26.43 -3.13 12.95
C ARG A 173 -25.99 -2.19 11.83
N LEU A 174 -24.86 -2.46 11.16
CA LEU A 174 -24.39 -1.70 9.99
C LEU A 174 -25.17 -2.06 8.72
N ASN A 175 -25.49 -3.34 8.53
CA ASN A 175 -26.14 -3.88 7.33
C ASN A 175 -27.66 -3.71 7.36
N THR A 176 -28.16 -2.55 7.79
CA THR A 176 -29.59 -2.24 7.74
C THR A 176 -30.05 -2.02 6.29
N VAL A 177 -29.22 -1.32 5.49
CA VAL A 177 -29.40 -1.20 4.04
C VAL A 177 -28.07 -1.51 3.37
N LEU A 178 -28.06 -2.49 2.47
CA LEU A 178 -26.90 -2.88 1.70
C LEU A 178 -26.90 -2.19 0.33
N ILE A 179 -25.79 -1.56 -0.03
CA ILE A 179 -25.52 -1.06 -1.37
C ILE A 179 -24.31 -1.78 -1.91
N GLN A 180 -24.49 -2.59 -2.94
CA GLN A 180 -23.41 -3.29 -3.60
C GLN A 180 -22.96 -2.52 -4.85
N VAL A 181 -21.71 -2.09 -4.87
CA VAL A 181 -21.12 -1.37 -6.00
C VAL A 181 -20.44 -2.39 -6.93
N PRO A 182 -20.88 -2.50 -8.20
CA PRO A 182 -20.36 -3.51 -9.11
C PRO A 182 -18.88 -3.25 -9.46
N PRO A 183 -18.06 -4.30 -9.59
CA PRO A 183 -16.71 -4.18 -10.10
C PRO A 183 -16.71 -3.77 -11.59
N LEU A 184 -15.61 -3.19 -12.05
CA LEU A 184 -15.52 -2.60 -13.38
C LEU A 184 -15.72 -3.63 -14.50
N ARG A 185 -15.30 -4.88 -14.30
CA ARG A 185 -15.52 -6.00 -15.25
C ARG A 185 -16.99 -6.36 -15.48
N GLU A 186 -17.90 -6.02 -14.56
CA GLU A 186 -19.35 -6.21 -14.68
C GLU A 186 -20.05 -5.03 -15.32
N ARG A 187 -19.31 -3.92 -15.60
CA ARG A 187 -19.82 -2.72 -16.29
C ARG A 187 -18.89 -2.31 -17.43
N LYS A 188 -18.65 -3.24 -18.34
CA LYS A 188 -17.71 -3.06 -19.47
C LYS A 188 -18.02 -1.83 -20.33
N GLU A 189 -19.30 -1.50 -20.50
CA GLU A 189 -19.78 -0.32 -21.23
C GLU A 189 -19.27 1.01 -20.64
N ASP A 190 -18.96 1.03 -19.33
CA ASP A 190 -18.48 2.21 -18.64
C ASP A 190 -16.95 2.40 -18.76
N ILE A 191 -16.20 1.32 -19.12
CA ILE A 191 -14.73 1.33 -19.15
C ILE A 191 -14.20 2.39 -20.12
N PHE A 192 -14.71 2.36 -21.36
CA PHE A 192 -14.27 3.31 -22.39
C PHE A 192 -14.66 4.75 -22.04
N LEU A 193 -15.84 4.96 -21.44
CA LEU A 193 -16.29 6.29 -21.00
C LEU A 193 -15.37 6.86 -19.92
N LEU A 194 -15.01 6.03 -18.94
CA LEU A 194 -14.09 6.38 -17.87
C LEU A 194 -12.69 6.69 -18.41
N PHE A 195 -12.14 5.82 -19.27
CA PHE A 195 -10.83 6.04 -19.90
C PHE A 195 -10.77 7.37 -20.66
N ARG A 196 -11.77 7.62 -21.51
CA ARG A 196 -11.87 8.87 -22.28
C ARG A 196 -11.92 10.09 -21.37
N LYS A 197 -12.65 10.02 -20.26
CA LYS A 197 -12.74 11.11 -19.29
C LYS A 197 -11.37 11.35 -18.63
N PHE A 198 -10.70 10.31 -18.16
CA PHE A 198 -9.38 10.46 -17.52
C PHE A 198 -8.33 10.99 -18.51
N ALA A 199 -8.33 10.50 -19.74
CA ALA A 199 -7.45 11.02 -20.79
C ALA A 199 -7.72 12.51 -21.10
N ALA A 200 -9.00 12.90 -21.12
CA ALA A 200 -9.37 14.32 -21.32
C ALA A 200 -8.98 15.20 -20.12
N ASP A 201 -9.09 14.69 -18.89
CA ASP A 201 -8.68 15.43 -17.69
C ASP A 201 -7.18 15.68 -17.67
N VAL A 202 -6.37 14.68 -18.01
CA VAL A 202 -4.91 14.83 -18.15
C VAL A 202 -4.56 15.82 -19.26
N ALA A 203 -5.21 15.71 -20.41
CA ALA A 203 -5.00 16.61 -21.54
C ALA A 203 -5.29 18.08 -21.17
N ALA A 204 -6.38 18.32 -20.43
CA ALA A 204 -6.74 19.64 -19.94
C ALA A 204 -5.73 20.16 -18.88
N GLN A 205 -5.33 19.32 -17.94
CA GLN A 205 -4.39 19.65 -16.86
C GLN A 205 -3.01 20.07 -17.39
N TYR A 206 -2.49 19.32 -18.37
CA TYR A 206 -1.15 19.55 -18.91
C TYR A 206 -1.13 20.29 -20.25
N ARG A 207 -2.28 20.76 -20.74
CA ARG A 207 -2.46 21.50 -22.01
C ARG A 207 -1.87 20.74 -23.21
N MET A 208 -2.12 19.45 -23.26
CA MET A 208 -1.66 18.56 -24.34
C MET A 208 -2.86 17.97 -25.09
N PRO A 209 -2.70 17.48 -26.33
CA PRO A 209 -3.75 16.77 -27.04
C PRO A 209 -4.15 15.49 -26.29
N ALA A 210 -5.46 15.23 -26.19
CA ALA A 210 -5.96 14.00 -25.58
C ALA A 210 -5.58 12.78 -26.43
N ILE A 211 -5.28 11.66 -25.74
CA ILE A 211 -5.06 10.38 -26.40
C ILE A 211 -6.39 9.78 -26.86
N SER A 212 -6.37 9.03 -27.95
CA SER A 212 -7.49 8.23 -28.45
C SER A 212 -7.05 6.77 -28.60
N LEU A 213 -8.01 5.86 -28.48
CA LEU A 213 -7.76 4.43 -28.67
C LEU A 213 -8.13 4.00 -30.08
N ASP A 214 -7.28 3.17 -30.66
CA ASP A 214 -7.63 2.37 -31.82
C ASP A 214 -8.78 1.40 -31.49
N PRO A 215 -9.67 1.03 -32.42
CA PRO A 215 -10.78 0.10 -32.16
C PRO A 215 -10.35 -1.22 -31.52
N GLU A 216 -9.23 -1.80 -31.94
CA GLU A 216 -8.68 -3.02 -31.34
C GLU A 216 -8.18 -2.79 -29.92
N ALA A 217 -7.48 -1.67 -29.67
CA ALA A 217 -7.03 -1.29 -28.33
C ALA A 217 -8.20 -1.03 -27.38
N ARG A 218 -9.29 -0.43 -27.89
CA ARG A 218 -10.52 -0.24 -27.13
C ARG A 218 -11.12 -1.60 -26.72
N GLN A 219 -11.23 -2.54 -27.63
CA GLN A 219 -11.76 -3.88 -27.33
C GLN A 219 -10.89 -4.60 -26.30
N MET A 220 -9.58 -4.46 -26.40
CA MET A 220 -8.63 -5.00 -25.42
C MET A 220 -8.85 -4.38 -24.03
N LEU A 221 -9.02 -3.05 -23.94
CA LEU A 221 -9.29 -2.33 -22.72
C LEU A 221 -10.59 -2.80 -22.05
N GLU A 222 -11.68 -2.96 -22.83
CA GLU A 222 -13.01 -3.39 -22.36
C GLU A 222 -13.01 -4.87 -21.88
N ASN A 223 -12.12 -5.71 -22.41
CA ASN A 223 -12.00 -7.11 -22.02
C ASN A 223 -10.98 -7.38 -20.93
N TYR A 224 -10.20 -6.38 -20.53
CA TYR A 224 -9.24 -6.53 -19.43
C TYR A 224 -9.97 -6.71 -18.09
N TYR A 225 -9.42 -7.50 -17.16
CA TYR A 225 -10.09 -7.91 -15.92
C TYR A 225 -10.22 -6.79 -14.87
N TRP A 226 -9.34 -5.80 -14.85
CA TRP A 226 -9.34 -4.64 -13.97
C TRP A 226 -9.45 -4.96 -12.47
N ARG A 227 -8.50 -5.73 -11.93
CA ARG A 227 -8.47 -6.06 -10.48
C ARG A 227 -8.50 -4.83 -9.57
N GLY A 228 -7.85 -3.75 -9.95
CA GLY A 228 -7.86 -2.47 -9.24
C GLY A 228 -8.95 -1.51 -9.71
N ASN A 229 -9.91 -1.99 -10.51
CA ASN A 229 -11.11 -1.26 -10.94
C ASN A 229 -10.80 0.14 -11.54
N ILE A 230 -11.58 1.17 -11.13
CA ILE A 230 -11.45 2.53 -11.66
C ILE A 230 -10.09 3.15 -11.28
N ARG A 231 -9.57 2.83 -10.08
CA ARG A 231 -8.25 3.35 -9.65
C ARG A 231 -7.14 2.88 -10.59
N GLN A 232 -7.14 1.60 -10.96
CA GLN A 232 -6.18 1.05 -11.91
C GLN A 232 -6.38 1.64 -13.31
N LEU A 233 -7.63 1.73 -13.80
CA LEU A 233 -7.94 2.30 -15.10
C LEU A 233 -7.47 3.76 -15.20
N LYS A 234 -7.68 4.54 -14.15
CA LYS A 234 -7.23 5.93 -14.05
C LYS A 234 -5.70 6.02 -14.15
N ASN A 235 -4.99 5.22 -13.35
CA ASN A 235 -3.52 5.20 -13.38
C ASN A 235 -2.98 4.85 -14.77
N VAL A 236 -3.56 3.84 -15.44
CA VAL A 236 -3.18 3.46 -16.81
C VAL A 236 -3.43 4.60 -17.79
N ALA A 237 -4.60 5.25 -17.73
CA ALA A 237 -4.93 6.37 -18.61
C ALA A 237 -3.98 7.57 -18.39
N GLU A 238 -3.64 7.89 -17.14
CA GLU A 238 -2.70 8.94 -16.78
C GLU A 238 -1.28 8.62 -17.26
N GLN A 239 -0.79 7.40 -17.05
CA GLN A 239 0.53 6.96 -17.49
C GLN A 239 0.69 7.03 -19.01
N ILE A 240 -0.26 6.47 -19.77
CA ILE A 240 -0.23 6.52 -21.23
C ILE A 240 -0.26 7.98 -21.72
N SER A 241 -1.15 8.79 -21.16
CA SER A 241 -1.29 10.20 -21.57
C SER A 241 0.00 11.00 -21.34
N ALA A 242 0.71 10.71 -20.25
CA ALA A 242 1.92 11.45 -19.86
C ALA A 242 3.19 10.98 -20.59
N ILE A 243 3.30 9.68 -20.90
CA ILE A 243 4.55 9.07 -21.39
C ILE A 243 4.57 8.93 -22.91
N GLU A 244 3.43 8.54 -23.52
CA GLU A 244 3.42 8.27 -24.95
C GLU A 244 3.33 9.54 -25.80
N GLU A 245 4.22 9.65 -26.79
CA GLU A 245 4.17 10.72 -27.78
C GLU A 245 3.05 10.51 -28.79
N ALA A 246 2.80 9.26 -29.14
CA ALA A 246 1.71 8.89 -30.04
C ALA A 246 0.35 9.14 -29.37
N ARG A 247 -0.51 9.93 -30.04
CA ARG A 247 -1.85 10.26 -29.51
C ARG A 247 -2.91 9.22 -29.91
N LEU A 248 -2.62 8.39 -30.90
CA LEU A 248 -3.43 7.20 -31.22
C LEU A 248 -2.77 5.97 -30.58
N ILE A 249 -3.43 5.39 -29.60
CA ILE A 249 -2.93 4.27 -28.83
C ILE A 249 -3.37 2.96 -29.48
N THR A 250 -2.40 2.21 -29.98
CA THR A 250 -2.58 0.89 -30.58
C THR A 250 -2.53 -0.22 -29.51
N PRO A 251 -2.99 -1.46 -29.83
CA PRO A 251 -2.89 -2.59 -28.90
C PRO A 251 -1.46 -2.86 -28.41
N ALA A 252 -0.46 -2.68 -29.28
CA ALA A 252 0.94 -2.87 -28.94
C ALA A 252 1.43 -1.86 -27.88
N ILE A 253 0.99 -0.60 -27.96
CA ILE A 253 1.27 0.42 -26.96
C ILE A 253 0.53 0.09 -25.65
N LEU A 254 -0.79 -0.18 -25.74
CA LEU A 254 -1.62 -0.46 -24.57
C LEU A 254 -1.09 -1.64 -23.74
N THR A 255 -0.60 -2.70 -24.40
CA THR A 255 -0.04 -3.89 -23.74
C THR A 255 1.14 -3.56 -22.82
N LYS A 256 1.94 -2.55 -23.12
CA LYS A 256 3.08 -2.13 -22.28
C LYS A 256 2.64 -1.62 -20.90
N TYR A 257 1.42 -1.06 -20.81
CA TYR A 257 0.88 -0.43 -19.60
C TYR A 257 -0.11 -1.31 -18.84
N LEU A 258 -0.60 -2.38 -19.47
CA LEU A 258 -1.46 -3.35 -18.80
C LEU A 258 -0.60 -4.37 -18.06
N PRO A 259 -0.73 -4.50 -16.72
CA PRO A 259 -0.06 -5.56 -15.97
C PRO A 259 -0.35 -6.93 -16.58
N ALA A 260 0.66 -7.78 -16.67
CA ALA A 260 0.48 -9.14 -17.18
C ALA A 260 -0.63 -9.85 -16.38
N GLN A 261 -1.68 -10.30 -17.06
CA GLN A 261 -2.67 -11.16 -16.44
C GLN A 261 -2.01 -12.51 -16.18
N SER A 262 -1.64 -12.78 -14.92
CA SER A 262 -1.38 -14.16 -14.50
C SER A 262 -2.69 -14.92 -14.69
N GLN A 263 -2.77 -15.65 -15.78
CA GLN A 263 -3.85 -16.60 -16.05
C GLN A 263 -3.76 -17.70 -14.98
N SER A 264 -4.51 -17.53 -13.89
CA SER A 264 -4.83 -18.64 -13.00
C SER A 264 -5.90 -19.49 -13.68
N GLY A 265 -5.48 -20.28 -14.64
CA GLY A 265 -6.36 -21.19 -15.38
C GLY A 265 -5.54 -22.20 -16.14
N ALA A 266 -5.38 -23.39 -15.55
CA ALA A 266 -4.95 -24.65 -16.16
C ALA A 266 -3.51 -24.73 -16.69
N SER A 267 -2.58 -25.17 -15.84
CA SER A 267 -1.73 -26.34 -16.18
C SER A 267 -1.09 -26.90 -14.92
N THR A 268 -1.54 -28.06 -14.63
CA THR A 268 -0.93 -29.25 -14.04
C THR A 268 0.53 -29.15 -13.61
N SER A 269 0.68 -29.51 -12.35
CA SER A 269 1.74 -30.33 -11.75
C SER A 269 3.07 -29.68 -11.37
N MET A 270 3.27 -29.89 -10.15
CA MET A 270 4.44 -30.26 -9.34
C MET A 270 5.20 -29.15 -8.61
N SER A 271 5.04 -29.36 -7.35
CA SER A 271 6.00 -29.16 -6.24
C SER A 271 5.98 -27.86 -5.47
N THR A 272 5.59 -28.07 -4.34
CA THR A 272 6.00 -27.78 -2.96
C THR A 272 5.17 -26.71 -2.25
N ALA A 273 4.34 -27.29 -1.38
CA ALA A 273 3.72 -26.63 -0.24
C ALA A 273 4.76 -25.89 0.61
N LEU A 274 4.49 -24.64 0.91
CA LEU A 274 4.85 -24.07 2.22
C LEU A 274 4.13 -22.71 2.41
N HIS A 275 3.16 -22.77 3.32
CA HIS A 275 2.64 -21.70 4.19
C HIS A 275 2.04 -20.42 3.58
N SER A 276 0.72 -20.47 3.53
CA SER A 276 -0.19 -19.32 3.49
C SER A 276 -0.28 -18.66 4.86
N GLY A 277 -0.02 -17.36 4.93
CA GLY A 277 -0.40 -16.48 6.03
C GLY A 277 -0.94 -15.17 5.45
N PRO A 278 -2.00 -14.54 6.00
CA PRO A 278 -2.76 -13.48 5.38
C PRO A 278 -2.13 -12.09 5.59
N GLY A 279 -1.93 -11.33 4.50
CA GLY A 279 -1.43 -9.95 4.57
C GLY A 279 -1.23 -9.32 3.19
N ASP A 280 -2.31 -8.90 2.55
CA ASP A 280 -2.35 -8.51 1.12
C ASP A 280 -1.92 -7.08 0.79
N GLY A 281 -1.28 -6.37 1.71
CA GLY A 281 -0.67 -5.04 1.44
C GLY A 281 0.83 -5.06 1.17
N VAL A 282 1.51 -6.14 1.57
CA VAL A 282 2.98 -6.28 1.53
C VAL A 282 3.46 -7.06 0.30
N SER A 283 2.53 -7.67 -0.47
CA SER A 283 2.90 -8.56 -1.56
C SER A 283 3.38 -7.82 -2.80
N PHE A 284 2.84 -6.63 -3.10
CA PHE A 284 3.26 -5.85 -4.28
C PHE A 284 4.66 -5.25 -4.11
N GLU A 285 5.00 -4.73 -2.93
CA GLU A 285 6.36 -4.25 -2.64
C GLU A 285 7.38 -5.40 -2.59
N ARG A 286 6.96 -6.56 -2.06
CA ARG A 286 7.81 -7.77 -2.08
C ARG A 286 7.99 -8.30 -3.50
N GLU A 287 6.97 -8.33 -4.33
CA GLU A 287 7.05 -8.80 -5.72
C GLU A 287 7.93 -7.86 -6.56
N LEU A 288 7.85 -6.55 -6.34
CA LEU A 288 8.74 -5.56 -6.95
C LEU A 288 10.20 -5.74 -6.47
N LEU A 289 10.38 -5.96 -5.16
CA LEU A 289 11.69 -6.24 -4.57
C LEU A 289 12.30 -7.54 -5.09
N TYR A 290 11.50 -8.60 -5.22
CA TYR A 290 11.96 -9.86 -5.81
C TYR A 290 12.30 -9.70 -7.30
N LYS A 291 11.52 -8.93 -8.06
CA LYS A 291 11.82 -8.65 -9.46
C LYS A 291 13.12 -7.88 -9.62
N VAL A 292 13.33 -6.82 -8.84
CA VAL A 292 14.60 -6.07 -8.81
C VAL A 292 15.77 -6.95 -8.37
N LEU A 293 15.58 -7.83 -7.38
CA LEU A 293 16.61 -8.78 -6.95
C LEU A 293 16.92 -9.84 -8.01
N PHE A 294 15.93 -10.33 -8.76
CA PHE A 294 16.15 -11.26 -9.86
C PHE A 294 16.85 -10.59 -11.04
N ASP A 295 16.48 -9.36 -11.39
CA ASP A 295 17.14 -8.58 -12.45
C ASP A 295 18.60 -8.27 -12.06
N LEU A 296 18.85 -7.85 -10.81
CA LEU A 296 20.20 -7.62 -10.29
C LEU A 296 21.06 -8.90 -10.24
N ARG A 297 20.43 -10.04 -9.95
CA ARG A 297 21.12 -11.35 -9.98
C ARG A 297 21.45 -11.79 -11.41
N ALA A 298 20.60 -11.48 -12.39
CA ALA A 298 20.85 -11.70 -13.80
C ALA A 298 22.02 -10.84 -14.27
N ASP A 299 22.03 -9.54 -13.95
CA ASP A 299 23.10 -8.59 -14.30
C ASP A 299 24.44 -8.99 -13.68
N VAL A 300 24.45 -9.46 -12.42
CA VAL A 300 25.67 -9.97 -11.74
C VAL A 300 26.19 -11.25 -12.40
N ASN A 301 25.29 -12.12 -12.87
CA ASN A 301 25.72 -13.32 -13.59
C ASN A 301 26.28 -13.00 -14.98
N ASP A 302 25.71 -12.04 -15.68
CA ASP A 302 26.20 -11.57 -16.98
C ASP A 302 27.55 -10.86 -16.83
N LEU A 303 27.74 -10.03 -15.78
CA LEU A 303 29.04 -9.46 -15.44
C LEU A 303 30.08 -10.51 -15.12
N LYS A 304 29.73 -11.55 -14.34
CA LYS A 304 30.64 -12.69 -14.07
C LYS A 304 31.04 -13.42 -15.35
N ARG A 305 30.08 -13.61 -16.27
CA ARG A 305 30.34 -14.27 -17.56
C ARG A 305 31.27 -13.45 -18.42
N MET A 306 31.06 -12.14 -18.53
CA MET A 306 31.96 -11.22 -19.25
C MET A 306 33.34 -11.18 -18.63
N LEU A 307 33.44 -11.19 -17.31
CA LEU A 307 34.73 -11.22 -16.59
C LEU A 307 35.46 -12.51 -16.84
N THR A 308 34.78 -13.66 -16.85
CA THR A 308 35.37 -14.98 -17.17
C THR A 308 35.82 -15.03 -18.61
N GLU A 309 35.07 -14.47 -19.57
CA GLU A 309 35.47 -14.38 -20.98
C GLU A 309 36.67 -13.46 -21.18
N LEU A 310 36.75 -12.36 -20.43
CA LEU A 310 37.93 -11.46 -20.45
C LEU A 310 39.16 -12.13 -19.83
N MET A 311 39.01 -12.89 -18.75
CA MET A 311 40.12 -13.64 -18.15
C MET A 311 40.61 -14.77 -19.07
N GLN A 312 39.70 -15.52 -19.71
CA GLN A 312 40.07 -16.54 -20.71
C GLN A 312 40.74 -15.94 -21.97
N ARG A 313 40.42 -14.68 -22.29
CA ARG A 313 41.03 -13.95 -23.41
C ARG A 313 42.43 -13.42 -23.04
N ALA A 314 42.67 -13.16 -21.76
CA ALA A 314 43.97 -12.73 -21.23
C ALA A 314 44.99 -13.92 -21.09
N GLU A 315 44.51 -15.17 -20.98
CA GLU A 315 45.33 -16.38 -20.86
C GLU A 315 45.75 -17.03 -22.19
N ARG A 316 45.36 -16.46 -23.36
CA ARG A 316 45.86 -16.93 -24.64
C ARG A 316 47.21 -16.29 -24.91
N PRO A 317 48.31 -17.10 -25.06
CA PRO A 317 49.63 -16.58 -25.43
C PRO A 317 49.56 -15.97 -26.83
N ALA A 318 49.97 -14.70 -26.93
CA ALA A 318 50.12 -14.01 -28.22
C ALA A 318 51.34 -14.57 -28.93
N GLU A 319 51.17 -15.08 -30.16
CA GLU A 319 52.28 -15.33 -31.09
C GLU A 319 52.97 -14.00 -31.48
N PRO A 320 54.29 -14.01 -31.70
CA PRO A 320 55.06 -12.78 -31.88
C PRO A 320 54.96 -12.25 -33.30
N THR A 321 54.41 -11.08 -33.49
CA THR A 321 54.66 -10.26 -34.67
C THR A 321 55.69 -9.19 -34.34
N LYS A 322 56.77 -9.21 -35.15
CA LYS A 322 57.88 -8.27 -35.12
C LYS A 322 57.43 -6.84 -35.54
N ASP A 323 58.24 -5.91 -35.02
CA ASP A 323 58.46 -4.53 -35.46
C ASP A 323 57.47 -3.45 -35.01
N LEU A 324 57.82 -2.70 -34.01
CA LEU A 324 58.31 -1.31 -34.15
C LEU A 324 58.82 -0.77 -32.80
N ALA A 325 60.13 -0.42 -32.85
CA ALA A 325 60.81 0.28 -31.77
C ALA A 325 60.37 1.73 -31.65
N GLY A 326 60.35 2.25 -30.45
CA GLY A 326 60.46 3.67 -30.24
C GLY A 326 59.55 4.26 -29.17
N LEU A 327 60.21 4.72 -28.12
CA LEU A 327 59.79 5.71 -27.12
C LEU A 327 59.34 5.17 -25.74
N LEU A 328 60.37 4.98 -24.92
CA LEU A 328 60.30 5.06 -23.46
C LEU A 328 60.36 6.54 -23.00
N PRO A 329 59.93 6.89 -21.76
CA PRO A 329 60.84 6.60 -20.65
C PRO A 329 60.20 6.04 -19.37
N ALA A 330 61.12 5.45 -18.61
CA ALA A 330 60.99 4.75 -17.36
C ALA A 330 60.48 5.59 -16.18
N SER A 331 59.82 4.93 -15.23
CA SER A 331 60.22 4.97 -13.83
C SER A 331 59.59 3.83 -13.04
N ALA A 332 60.44 3.11 -12.36
CA ALA A 332 60.18 1.98 -11.49
C ALA A 332 59.39 2.34 -10.23
N HIS A 333 58.63 1.37 -9.69
CA HIS A 333 58.79 0.92 -8.31
C HIS A 333 58.04 -0.41 -8.15
N SER A 334 58.84 -1.44 -7.91
CA SER A 334 58.45 -2.76 -7.40
C SER A 334 57.97 -2.67 -5.95
N ILE A 335 56.85 -3.27 -5.60
CA ILE A 335 56.60 -3.75 -4.25
C ILE A 335 55.99 -5.16 -4.34
N ALA A 336 56.56 -6.03 -3.53
CA ALA A 336 56.43 -7.47 -3.44
C ALA A 336 55.01 -7.95 -3.04
N SER A 337 54.68 -9.13 -3.55
CA SER A 337 53.59 -9.98 -3.07
C SER A 337 53.93 -10.61 -1.72
N PRO A 338 52.98 -10.82 -0.84
CA PRO A 338 53.09 -11.94 0.10
C PRO A 338 52.13 -13.08 -0.26
N ASP A 339 52.74 -14.21 -0.26
CA ASP A 339 52.27 -15.57 -0.28
C ASP A 339 51.20 -15.86 0.77
N TYR A 340 50.11 -16.52 0.40
CA TYR A 340 49.24 -17.16 1.37
C TYR A 340 49.07 -18.64 1.01
N THR A 341 49.71 -19.44 1.83
CA THR A 341 49.52 -20.88 1.96
C THR A 341 48.12 -21.23 2.41
N GLU A 342 47.50 -22.17 1.71
CA GLU A 342 46.33 -22.92 2.15
C GLU A 342 46.63 -23.73 3.41
N SER A 343 45.71 -23.67 4.38
CA SER A 343 45.61 -24.66 5.43
C SER A 343 44.12 -25.02 5.59
N GLU A 344 43.81 -26.26 5.20
CA GLU A 344 42.58 -26.94 5.58
C GLU A 344 42.60 -27.17 7.09
N GLU A 345 41.56 -26.74 7.77
CA GLU A 345 41.18 -27.32 9.07
C GLU A 345 39.65 -27.55 9.13
N VAL A 346 39.33 -28.82 9.27
CA VAL A 346 38.03 -29.38 9.59
C VAL A 346 37.67 -28.96 11.03
N VAL A 347 36.53 -28.32 11.26
CA VAL A 347 36.00 -28.11 12.60
C VAL A 347 34.52 -28.46 12.65
N ASP A 348 34.23 -29.31 13.58
CA ASP A 348 32.99 -29.84 14.11
C ASP A 348 31.78 -28.92 14.10
N GLU A 349 30.62 -29.49 13.74
CA GLU A 349 29.28 -28.97 13.95
C GLU A 349 28.95 -28.95 15.46
N GLN A 350 28.65 -27.75 15.98
CA GLN A 350 27.85 -27.58 17.18
C GLN A 350 26.67 -26.64 16.91
N PRO A 351 25.50 -26.83 17.59
CA PRO A 351 24.23 -26.25 17.17
C PRO A 351 24.16 -24.75 17.40
N SER A 352 23.74 -24.03 16.36
CA SER A 352 23.53 -22.58 16.33
C SER A 352 22.44 -22.14 17.31
N ARG A 353 22.82 -21.41 18.36
CA ARG A 353 21.90 -20.59 19.17
C ARG A 353 21.32 -19.48 18.29
N GLU A 354 20.01 -19.35 18.26
CA GLU A 354 19.34 -18.22 17.66
C GLU A 354 19.83 -16.91 18.31
N LEU A 355 20.55 -16.11 17.55
CA LEU A 355 21.00 -14.77 17.97
C LEU A 355 19.79 -13.87 18.14
N THR A 356 19.59 -13.34 19.35
CA THR A 356 18.54 -12.35 19.60
C THR A 356 18.88 -11.02 18.91
N LYS A 357 17.84 -10.19 18.62
CA LYS A 357 18.05 -8.83 18.06
C LYS A 357 19.02 -7.97 18.88
N ALA A 358 19.12 -8.23 20.19
CA ALA A 358 20.04 -7.57 21.10
C ALA A 358 21.50 -7.99 20.85
N ASP A 359 21.75 -9.27 20.55
CA ASP A 359 23.09 -9.79 20.27
C ASP A 359 23.64 -9.26 18.96
N VAL A 360 22.79 -9.19 17.92
CA VAL A 360 23.15 -8.60 16.61
C VAL A 360 23.51 -7.11 16.75
N LEU A 361 22.71 -6.36 17.51
CA LEU A 361 22.95 -4.93 17.75
C LEU A 361 24.24 -4.70 18.57
N ARG A 362 24.51 -5.57 19.57
CA ARG A 362 25.74 -5.55 20.36
C ARG A 362 26.97 -5.75 19.49
N GLU A 363 26.93 -6.70 18.59
CA GLU A 363 28.02 -6.99 17.67
C GLU A 363 28.26 -5.82 16.68
N GLN A 364 27.22 -5.20 16.16
CA GLN A 364 27.31 -4.02 15.30
C GLN A 364 27.97 -2.84 15.99
N ILE A 365 27.61 -2.56 17.24
CA ILE A 365 28.19 -1.48 18.05
C ILE A 365 29.68 -1.77 18.33
N LEU A 366 30.03 -3.01 18.68
CA LEU A 366 31.43 -3.38 18.92
C LEU A 366 32.30 -3.24 17.66
N ARG A 367 31.78 -3.65 16.49
CA ARG A 367 32.48 -3.48 15.21
C ARG A 367 32.69 -2.01 14.85
N ALA A 368 31.69 -1.15 15.04
CA ALA A 368 31.80 0.27 14.76
C ALA A 368 32.81 0.96 15.71
N LEU A 369 32.82 0.60 16.99
CA LEU A 369 33.80 1.12 17.96
C LEU A 369 35.23 0.69 17.63
N ARG A 370 35.45 -0.57 17.24
CA ARG A 370 36.78 -1.07 16.83
C ARG A 370 37.29 -0.37 15.56
N ARG A 371 36.45 -0.16 14.56
CA ARG A 371 36.83 0.54 13.32
C ARG A 371 37.21 1.99 13.55
N ASN A 372 36.56 2.65 14.52
CA ASN A 372 36.78 4.06 14.81
C ASN A 372 37.68 4.28 16.02
N ASN A 373 38.53 3.29 16.39
CA ASN A 373 39.49 3.38 17.50
C ASN A 373 38.87 3.93 18.82
N GLY A 374 37.66 3.51 19.15
CA GLY A 374 36.95 3.92 20.35
C GLY A 374 36.31 5.32 20.29
N ARG A 375 36.40 6.03 19.16
CA ARG A 375 35.82 7.38 19.01
C ARG A 375 34.31 7.30 18.83
N ARG A 376 33.55 7.55 19.91
CA ARG A 376 32.10 7.38 19.98
C ARG A 376 31.33 8.23 18.96
N ARG A 377 31.79 9.44 18.67
CA ARG A 377 31.15 10.35 17.74
C ARG A 377 31.20 9.81 16.29
N GLU A 378 32.34 9.24 15.90
CA GLU A 378 32.56 8.65 14.57
C GLU A 378 31.79 7.33 14.46
N ALA A 379 31.83 6.47 15.50
CA ALA A 379 31.05 5.24 15.56
C ALA A 379 29.52 5.49 15.54
N ALA A 380 29.03 6.55 16.19
CA ALA A 380 27.63 6.93 16.16
C ALA A 380 27.19 7.38 14.75
N ALA A 381 28.05 8.13 14.06
CA ALA A 381 27.80 8.55 12.66
C ALA A 381 27.76 7.34 11.71
N GLU A 382 28.68 6.35 11.87
CA GLU A 382 28.68 5.11 11.07
C GLU A 382 27.39 4.28 11.26
N LEU A 383 26.85 4.28 12.49
CA LEU A 383 25.61 3.57 12.84
C LEU A 383 24.33 4.39 12.61
N PHE A 384 24.43 5.56 12.00
CA PHE A 384 23.31 6.48 11.75
C PHE A 384 22.48 6.84 13.00
N MET A 385 23.15 6.98 14.17
CA MET A 385 22.50 7.32 15.42
C MET A 385 23.20 8.49 16.14
N SER A 386 22.48 9.15 17.07
CA SER A 386 23.09 10.23 17.86
C SER A 386 24.06 9.66 18.89
N GLU A 387 25.11 10.43 19.27
CA GLU A 387 26.10 10.06 20.29
C GLU A 387 25.41 9.69 21.62
N ARG A 388 24.38 10.44 22.01
CA ARG A 388 23.56 10.17 23.19
C ARG A 388 22.82 8.83 23.11
N THR A 389 22.32 8.46 21.93
CA THR A 389 21.65 7.18 21.70
C THR A 389 22.64 6.02 21.78
N LEU A 390 23.83 6.18 21.18
CA LEU A 390 24.91 5.20 21.25
C LEU A 390 25.35 4.96 22.70
N TYR A 391 25.56 6.03 23.47
CA TYR A 391 25.93 5.93 24.89
C TYR A 391 24.92 5.17 25.75
N ARG A 392 23.61 5.45 25.54
CA ARG A 392 22.53 4.71 26.19
C ARG A 392 22.53 3.24 25.84
N LYS A 393 22.77 2.90 24.56
CA LYS A 393 22.83 1.52 24.07
C LYS A 393 24.04 0.75 24.58
N ILE A 394 25.20 1.37 24.66
CA ILE A 394 26.40 0.78 25.24
C ILE A 394 26.14 0.41 26.71
N LYS A 395 25.51 1.29 27.46
CA LYS A 395 25.16 1.06 28.88
C LYS A 395 24.06 -0.02 29.02
N GLU A 396 23.06 -0.01 28.17
CA GLU A 396 21.94 -0.98 28.15
C GLU A 396 22.41 -2.40 27.83
N LEU A 397 23.37 -2.54 26.91
CA LEU A 397 23.91 -3.82 26.45
C LEU A 397 25.15 -4.30 27.23
N GLY A 398 25.61 -3.53 28.25
CA GLY A 398 26.74 -3.91 29.09
C GLY A 398 28.05 -4.10 28.33
N ILE A 399 28.35 -3.20 27.37
CA ILE A 399 29.57 -3.28 26.56
C ILE A 399 30.69 -2.58 27.31
N ASP A 400 31.69 -3.34 27.74
CA ASP A 400 32.92 -2.80 28.38
C ASP A 400 33.81 -2.10 27.36
N GLU A 401 34.27 -0.90 27.67
CA GLU A 401 35.00 0.00 26.77
C GLU A 401 36.47 -0.42 26.53
N ASN A 402 36.96 -1.46 27.19
CA ASN A 402 38.35 -1.93 27.15
C ASN A 402 38.56 -3.32 26.51
N SER A 403 37.65 -3.76 25.61
CA SER A 403 37.82 -5.04 24.91
C SER A 403 38.08 -4.83 23.44
#